data_9d0cfb21a75eb85af777368bcabedd5b
#
_entry.id   9d0cfb21a75eb85af777368bcabedd5b
#
_cell.length_a   1.000
_cell.length_b   1.000
_cell.length_c   1.000
_cell.angle_alpha   90.00
_cell.angle_beta   90.00
_cell.angle_gamma   90.00
#
_symmetry.space_group_name_H-M   'P 1'
#
loop_
_entity.id
_entity.type
_entity.pdbx_description
1 polymer ?
#
loop_
_entity_poly.entity_id
_entity_poly.type
_entity_poly.pdbx_seq_one_letter_code
_entity_poly.pdbx_strand_id
1 'polypeptide(L)'
;MKNKKLFKIISIIFVLICILFLSVFLRYKYELHSLKNEIVNNEVIKVYFEGSWYTANIESDEDKKEFFNLISDCKFRFKNDMEDTEKSSPSVETEFNGNEIKIFVYSKTSRIDFNLKSKYYLLNYKRKDISEKSLIKLYEKFCKNYKEDSNYIKLKARN
;
A
#
# COMPACT_ATOMS: atom_id res chain seq x y z
N MET A 1 -42.86 23.83 14.36
CA MET A 1 -41.97 24.50 13.38
C MET A 1 -40.47 24.27 13.63
N LYS A 2 -39.98 24.20 14.86
CA LYS A 2 -38.55 23.98 15.21
C LYS A 2 -37.95 22.70 14.59
N ASN A 3 -38.68 21.58 14.60
CA ASN A 3 -38.17 20.28 14.12
C ASN A 3 -37.90 20.26 12.61
N LYS A 4 -38.66 20.99 11.77
CA LYS A 4 -38.42 21.04 10.32
C LYS A 4 -37.13 21.79 9.96
N LYS A 5 -36.77 22.87 10.72
CA LYS A 5 -35.52 23.58 10.52
C LYS A 5 -34.30 22.71 10.93
N LEU A 6 -34.40 22.02 12.08
CA LEU A 6 -33.37 21.12 12.56
C LEU A 6 -33.11 19.97 11.56
N PHE A 7 -34.18 19.37 11.06
CA PHE A 7 -34.07 18.30 10.06
C PHE A 7 -33.38 18.77 8.77
N LYS A 8 -33.70 19.98 8.28
CA LYS A 8 -33.02 20.57 7.11
C LYS A 8 -31.52 20.76 7.35
N ILE A 9 -31.14 21.26 8.53
CA ILE A 9 -29.73 21.47 8.88
C ILE A 9 -28.98 20.13 8.93
N ILE A 10 -29.55 19.13 9.57
CA ILE A 10 -28.97 17.78 9.65
C ILE A 10 -28.80 17.19 8.24
N SER A 11 -29.80 17.33 7.37
CA SER A 11 -29.71 16.85 5.98
C SER A 11 -28.59 17.53 5.19
N ILE A 12 -28.42 18.84 5.35
CA ILE A 12 -27.33 19.58 4.69
C ILE A 12 -25.98 19.12 5.18
N ILE A 13 -25.80 18.97 6.50
CA ILE A 13 -24.55 18.47 7.09
C ILE A 13 -24.24 17.07 6.56
N PHE A 14 -25.24 16.18 6.51
CA PHE A 14 -25.06 14.83 5.98
C PHE A 14 -24.62 14.83 4.51
N VAL A 15 -25.25 15.66 3.67
CA VAL A 15 -24.86 15.80 2.26
C VAL A 15 -23.42 16.32 2.14
N LEU A 16 -23.02 17.31 2.93
CA LEU A 16 -21.64 17.82 2.92
C LEU A 16 -20.63 16.73 3.32
N ILE A 17 -20.94 15.93 4.34
CA ILE A 17 -20.10 14.80 4.75
C ILE A 17 -19.97 13.78 3.60
N CYS A 18 -21.08 13.42 2.94
CA CYS A 18 -21.05 12.52 1.80
C CYS A 18 -20.18 13.05 0.64
N ILE A 19 -20.28 14.35 0.34
CA ILE A 19 -19.44 15.00 -0.70
C ILE A 19 -17.96 14.93 -0.31
N LEU A 20 -17.61 15.19 0.95
CA LEU A 20 -16.22 15.08 1.42
C LEU A 20 -15.68 13.65 1.27
N PHE A 21 -16.43 12.64 1.72
CA PHE A 21 -16.02 11.24 1.55
C PHE A 21 -15.84 10.86 0.08
N LEU A 22 -16.77 11.28 -0.78
CA LEU A 22 -16.68 11.02 -2.22
C LEU A 22 -15.45 11.69 -2.83
N SER A 23 -15.15 12.93 -2.47
CA SER A 23 -13.97 13.65 -2.97
C SER A 23 -12.66 12.98 -2.56
N VAL A 24 -12.54 12.54 -1.30
CA VAL A 24 -11.39 11.78 -0.80
C VAL A 24 -11.24 10.45 -1.55
N PHE A 25 -12.34 9.73 -1.74
CA PHE A 25 -12.34 8.47 -2.47
C PHE A 25 -11.92 8.63 -3.93
N LEU A 26 -12.47 9.62 -4.64
CA LEU A 26 -12.12 9.90 -6.03
C LEU A 26 -10.64 10.30 -6.16
N ARG A 27 -10.17 11.15 -5.25
CA ARG A 27 -8.76 11.55 -5.21
C ARG A 27 -7.85 10.34 -4.99
N TYR A 28 -8.18 9.46 -4.05
CA TYR A 28 -7.42 8.24 -3.82
C TYR A 28 -7.36 7.33 -5.05
N LYS A 29 -8.48 7.17 -5.75
CA LYS A 29 -8.53 6.39 -7.00
C LYS A 29 -7.67 7.01 -8.10
N TYR A 30 -7.68 8.33 -8.21
CA TYR A 30 -6.84 9.07 -9.15
C TYR A 30 -5.34 8.88 -8.84
N GLU A 31 -4.97 9.01 -7.57
CA GLU A 31 -3.58 8.82 -7.12
C GLU A 31 -3.08 7.38 -7.39
N LEU A 32 -3.90 6.36 -7.12
CA LEU A 32 -3.59 4.97 -7.46
C LEU A 32 -3.43 4.77 -8.97
N HIS A 33 -4.30 5.37 -9.77
CA HIS A 33 -4.19 5.27 -11.23
C HIS A 33 -2.91 5.93 -11.74
N SER A 34 -2.56 7.09 -11.21
CA SER A 34 -1.33 7.79 -11.56
C SER A 34 -0.09 6.99 -11.15
N LEU A 35 -0.06 6.40 -9.95
CA LEU A 35 1.01 5.51 -9.50
C LEU A 35 1.14 4.28 -10.39
N LYS A 36 0.01 3.67 -10.81
CA LYS A 36 0.03 2.56 -11.75
C LYS A 36 0.72 2.93 -13.06
N ASN A 37 0.35 4.08 -13.63
CA ASN A 37 0.95 4.54 -14.88
C ASN A 37 2.46 4.80 -14.72
N GLU A 38 2.88 5.35 -13.58
CA GLU A 38 4.29 5.57 -13.29
C GLU A 38 5.08 4.26 -13.17
N ILE A 39 4.52 3.25 -12.50
CA ILE A 39 5.10 1.92 -12.38
C ILE A 39 5.20 1.24 -13.76
N VAL A 40 4.12 1.25 -14.55
CA VAL A 40 4.08 0.57 -15.85
C VAL A 40 5.00 1.24 -16.87
N ASN A 41 5.10 2.57 -16.84
CA ASN A 41 5.95 3.32 -17.78
C ASN A 41 7.44 3.35 -17.40
N ASN A 42 7.82 2.75 -16.28
CA ASN A 42 9.22 2.61 -15.91
C ASN A 42 9.88 1.49 -16.71
N GLU A 43 11.15 1.66 -17.09
CA GLU A 43 11.87 0.60 -17.80
C GLU A 43 12.02 -0.65 -16.92
N VAL A 44 12.53 -0.45 -15.70
CA VAL A 44 12.79 -1.53 -14.75
C VAL A 44 12.38 -1.10 -13.34
N ILE A 45 11.68 -1.98 -12.64
CA ILE A 45 11.41 -1.84 -11.21
C ILE A 45 12.28 -2.82 -10.46
N LYS A 46 13.12 -2.31 -9.56
CA LYS A 46 13.94 -3.15 -8.69
C LYS A 46 13.17 -3.43 -7.40
N VAL A 47 13.07 -4.70 -7.05
CA VAL A 47 12.41 -5.16 -5.82
C VAL A 47 13.41 -5.96 -5.02
N TYR A 48 13.70 -5.49 -3.82
CA TYR A 48 14.63 -6.14 -2.89
C TYR A 48 13.85 -6.86 -1.78
N PHE A 49 14.20 -8.13 -1.53
CA PHE A 49 13.65 -8.98 -0.48
C PHE A 49 14.71 -9.20 0.60
N GLU A 50 14.53 -8.56 1.75
CA GLU A 50 15.54 -8.57 2.83
C GLU A 50 15.78 -9.98 3.40
N GLY A 51 14.72 -10.74 3.61
CA GLY A 51 14.80 -12.05 4.28
C GLY A 51 15.59 -13.12 3.52
N SER A 52 15.77 -12.96 2.21
CA SER A 52 16.56 -13.84 1.32
C SER A 52 17.72 -13.11 0.66
N TRP A 53 17.89 -11.82 0.91
CA TRP A 53 18.91 -10.98 0.23
C TRP A 53 18.82 -11.06 -1.30
N TYR A 54 17.59 -11.14 -1.81
CA TYR A 54 17.31 -11.32 -3.22
C TYR A 54 16.76 -10.05 -3.86
N THR A 55 17.26 -9.70 -5.03
CA THR A 55 16.77 -8.59 -5.85
C THR A 55 16.15 -9.12 -7.13
N ALA A 56 14.90 -8.74 -7.39
CA ALA A 56 14.21 -8.99 -8.64
C ALA A 56 14.18 -7.73 -9.50
N ASN A 57 14.35 -7.91 -10.81
CA ASN A 57 14.06 -6.87 -11.80
C ASN A 57 12.73 -7.20 -12.49
N ILE A 58 11.79 -6.28 -12.43
CA ILE A 58 10.49 -6.39 -13.10
C ILE A 58 10.53 -5.51 -14.34
N GLU A 59 10.55 -6.12 -15.51
CA GLU A 59 10.74 -5.46 -16.79
C GLU A 59 9.46 -5.50 -17.65
N SER A 60 8.74 -6.64 -17.66
CA SER A 60 7.54 -6.77 -18.47
C SER A 60 6.38 -5.94 -17.96
N ASP A 61 5.59 -5.38 -18.85
CA ASP A 61 4.40 -4.59 -18.48
C ASP A 61 3.35 -5.41 -17.75
N GLU A 62 3.27 -6.71 -18.02
CA GLU A 62 2.35 -7.61 -17.33
C GLU A 62 2.76 -7.79 -15.88
N ASP A 63 4.05 -8.05 -15.64
CA ASP A 63 4.58 -8.20 -14.28
C ASP A 63 4.51 -6.89 -13.49
N LYS A 64 4.75 -5.74 -14.12
CA LYS A 64 4.58 -4.42 -13.50
C LYS A 64 3.13 -4.17 -13.09
N LYS A 65 2.16 -4.52 -13.94
CA LYS A 65 0.73 -4.43 -13.62
C LYS A 65 0.35 -5.37 -12.48
N GLU A 66 0.85 -6.60 -12.48
CA GLU A 66 0.61 -7.55 -11.40
C GLU A 66 1.24 -7.09 -10.10
N PHE A 67 2.50 -6.65 -10.13
CA PHE A 67 3.17 -6.06 -8.98
C PHE A 67 2.35 -4.89 -8.40
N PHE A 68 1.90 -3.95 -9.25
CA PHE A 68 1.03 -2.86 -8.81
C PHE A 68 -0.25 -3.38 -8.14
N ASN A 69 -0.91 -4.36 -8.73
CA ASN A 69 -2.16 -4.91 -8.18
C ASN A 69 -1.95 -5.50 -6.78
N LEU A 70 -0.82 -6.19 -6.57
CA LEU A 70 -0.49 -6.78 -5.28
C LEU A 70 -0.21 -5.72 -4.19
N ILE A 71 0.55 -4.67 -4.51
CA ILE A 71 0.85 -3.60 -3.55
C ILE A 71 -0.31 -2.64 -3.33
N SER A 72 -1.24 -2.51 -4.28
CA SER A 72 -2.43 -1.65 -4.16
C SER A 72 -3.54 -2.26 -3.31
N ASP A 73 -3.45 -3.55 -2.97
CA ASP A 73 -4.36 -4.23 -2.03
C ASP A 73 -4.03 -3.85 -0.58
N CYS A 74 -4.18 -2.57 -0.29
CA CYS A 74 -3.92 -2.01 1.03
C CYS A 74 -5.14 -1.27 1.56
N LYS A 75 -5.35 -1.35 2.88
CA LYS A 75 -6.47 -0.71 3.59
C LYS A 75 -5.96 0.42 4.46
N PHE A 76 -6.71 1.53 4.47
CA PHE A 76 -6.50 2.57 5.47
C PHE A 76 -6.89 2.04 6.85
N ARG A 77 -5.99 2.21 7.83
CA ARG A 77 -6.33 2.08 9.24
C ARG A 77 -6.09 3.40 9.94
N PHE A 78 -7.11 3.89 10.64
CA PHE A 78 -6.94 4.88 11.69
C PHE A 78 -6.44 4.12 12.94
N LYS A 79 -5.15 3.87 13.04
CA LYS A 79 -4.54 3.28 14.23
C LYS A 79 -3.67 4.30 14.94
N ASN A 80 -3.78 4.33 16.27
CA ASN A 80 -2.87 5.12 17.10
C ASN A 80 -1.42 4.70 16.84
N ASP A 81 -0.58 5.67 16.52
CA ASP A 81 0.80 5.52 16.07
C ASP A 81 1.78 4.92 17.09
N MET A 82 1.32 4.58 18.30
CA MET A 82 2.21 4.22 19.42
C MET A 82 2.60 2.73 19.48
N GLU A 83 1.97 1.83 18.75
CA GLU A 83 2.25 0.39 18.87
C GLU A 83 3.37 -0.14 17.95
N ASP A 84 3.86 0.64 17.01
CA ASP A 84 4.82 0.17 15.99
C ASP A 84 6.19 0.88 16.08
N THR A 85 6.77 0.95 17.27
CA THR A 85 8.12 1.49 17.46
C THR A 85 9.23 0.47 17.20
N GLU A 86 8.93 -0.72 16.71
CA GLU A 86 9.98 -1.62 16.25
C GLU A 86 10.69 -0.97 15.05
N LYS A 87 11.93 -0.57 15.26
CA LYS A 87 12.88 -0.15 14.23
C LYS A 87 13.27 -1.40 13.42
N SER A 88 12.37 -1.86 12.57
CA SER A 88 12.64 -2.98 11.69
C SER A 88 12.99 -2.45 10.31
N SER A 89 13.96 -3.06 9.67
CA SER A 89 14.23 -2.88 8.25
C SER A 89 13.01 -3.32 7.43
N PRO A 90 12.76 -2.71 6.26
CA PRO A 90 11.68 -3.16 5.38
C PRO A 90 11.94 -4.59 4.90
N SER A 91 10.93 -5.43 4.95
CA SER A 91 11.00 -6.82 4.47
C SER A 91 11.03 -6.90 2.94
N VAL A 92 10.40 -5.94 2.27
CA VAL A 92 10.46 -5.73 0.83
C VAL A 92 10.63 -4.24 0.57
N GLU A 93 11.58 -3.90 -0.27
CA GLU A 93 11.86 -2.53 -0.69
C GLU A 93 11.81 -2.44 -2.21
N THR A 94 11.19 -1.40 -2.73
CA THR A 94 11.08 -1.16 -4.17
C THR A 94 11.51 0.26 -4.48
N GLU A 95 12.37 0.40 -5.49
CA GLU A 95 12.84 1.70 -5.97
C GLU A 95 12.54 1.86 -7.45
N PHE A 96 11.95 3.01 -7.81
CA PHE A 96 11.71 3.42 -9.21
C PHE A 96 11.56 4.94 -9.30
N ASN A 97 12.27 5.59 -10.22
CA ASN A 97 12.24 7.05 -10.45
C ASN A 97 12.43 7.89 -9.17
N GLY A 98 13.18 7.38 -8.18
CA GLY A 98 13.37 8.01 -6.87
C GLY A 98 12.13 8.00 -5.99
N ASN A 99 11.13 7.17 -6.30
CA ASN A 99 10.07 6.77 -5.41
C ASN A 99 10.48 5.47 -4.71
N GLU A 100 10.04 5.31 -3.47
CA GLU A 100 10.27 4.11 -2.69
C GLU A 100 8.93 3.54 -2.19
N ILE A 101 8.80 2.23 -2.21
CA ILE A 101 7.71 1.51 -1.57
C ILE A 101 8.35 0.52 -0.61
N LYS A 102 8.01 0.63 0.67
CA LYS A 102 8.55 -0.21 1.74
C LYS A 102 7.45 -1.04 2.36
N ILE A 103 7.66 -2.34 2.45
CA ILE A 103 6.73 -3.28 3.07
C ILE A 103 7.41 -3.90 4.29
N PHE A 104 6.71 -3.86 5.41
CA PHE A 104 7.17 -4.40 6.68
C PHE A 104 6.28 -5.58 7.09
N VAL A 105 6.90 -6.72 7.38
CA VAL A 105 6.24 -7.93 7.85
C VAL A 105 6.51 -8.09 9.34
N TYR A 106 5.54 -7.72 10.18
CA TYR A 106 5.62 -7.89 11.63
C TYR A 106 5.04 -9.24 12.07
N SER A 107 5.06 -9.51 13.37
CA SER A 107 4.54 -10.78 13.93
C SER A 107 3.01 -10.95 13.77
N LYS A 108 2.25 -9.85 13.76
CA LYS A 108 0.76 -9.89 13.71
C LYS A 108 0.14 -9.19 12.51
N THR A 109 0.87 -8.28 11.88
CA THR A 109 0.35 -7.43 10.79
C THR A 109 1.42 -7.24 9.73
N SER A 110 1.01 -6.75 8.56
CA SER A 110 1.94 -6.30 7.54
C SER A 110 1.56 -4.90 7.10
N ARG A 111 2.56 -4.05 6.94
CA ARG A 111 2.41 -2.63 6.62
C ARG A 111 3.11 -2.30 5.33
N ILE A 112 2.52 -1.41 4.55
CA ILE A 112 3.12 -0.81 3.38
C ILE A 112 3.23 0.71 3.59
N ASP A 113 4.40 1.25 3.33
CA ASP A 113 4.69 2.68 3.33
C ASP A 113 5.07 3.10 1.90
N PHE A 114 4.43 4.15 1.41
CA PHE A 114 4.75 4.76 0.12
C PHE A 114 5.53 6.05 0.39
N ASN A 115 6.76 6.14 -0.10
CA ASN A 115 7.58 7.35 -0.10
C ASN A 115 7.70 7.84 -1.54
N LEU A 116 6.69 8.61 -1.98
CA LEU A 116 6.55 9.03 -3.36
C LEU A 116 6.89 10.52 -3.49
N LYS A 117 7.67 10.89 -4.51
CA LYS A 117 8.02 12.28 -4.78
C LYS A 117 6.77 13.14 -4.98
N SER A 118 6.35 13.83 -3.94
CA SER A 118 5.47 15.00 -3.88
C SER A 118 4.10 15.00 -4.57
N LYS A 119 3.71 14.01 -5.37
CA LYS A 119 2.46 14.05 -6.14
C LYS A 119 1.26 13.38 -5.46
N TYR A 120 1.50 12.48 -4.51
CA TYR A 120 0.47 11.54 -4.02
C TYR A 120 0.26 11.72 -2.51
N TYR A 121 -0.44 12.78 -2.11
CA TYR A 121 -0.62 13.14 -0.70
C TYR A 121 -1.32 12.04 0.12
N LEU A 122 -2.33 11.37 -0.44
CA LEU A 122 -3.06 10.33 0.27
C LEU A 122 -2.29 9.02 0.33
N LEU A 123 -1.47 8.72 -0.68
CA LEU A 123 -0.58 7.55 -0.69
C LEU A 123 0.63 7.76 0.21
N ASN A 124 1.15 8.99 0.29
CA ASN A 124 2.23 9.36 1.22
C ASN A 124 1.78 9.38 2.68
N TYR A 125 0.48 9.26 2.96
CA TYR A 125 0.01 9.15 4.32
C TYR A 125 0.46 7.80 4.88
N LYS A 126 1.40 7.89 5.82
CA LYS A 126 2.12 6.77 6.42
C LYS A 126 1.15 5.70 6.95
N ARG A 127 1.49 4.45 6.71
CA ARG A 127 0.93 3.26 7.36
C ARG A 127 -0.42 2.82 6.83
N LYS A 128 -0.35 1.95 5.85
CA LYS A 128 -1.49 1.17 5.38
C LYS A 128 -1.25 -0.30 5.66
N ASP A 129 -2.27 -1.01 6.10
CA ASP A 129 -2.18 -2.46 6.17
C ASP A 129 -2.25 -3.03 4.76
N ILE A 130 -1.40 -3.98 4.46
CA ILE A 130 -1.41 -4.74 3.22
C ILE A 130 -1.87 -6.18 3.50
N SER A 131 -2.63 -6.75 2.56
CA SER A 131 -3.14 -8.11 2.64
C SER A 131 -1.98 -9.13 2.66
N GLU A 132 -2.00 -10.04 3.63
CA GLU A 132 -1.00 -11.12 3.70
C GLU A 132 -1.07 -12.05 2.49
N LYS A 133 -2.28 -12.27 1.95
CA LYS A 133 -2.48 -13.04 0.73
C LYS A 133 -1.78 -12.40 -0.48
N SER A 134 -1.86 -11.07 -0.60
CA SER A 134 -1.17 -10.34 -1.66
C SER A 134 0.35 -10.38 -1.48
N LEU A 135 0.83 -10.28 -0.23
CA LEU A 135 2.25 -10.41 0.05
C LEU A 135 2.80 -11.81 -0.26
N ILE A 136 2.08 -12.85 0.11
CA ILE A 136 2.45 -14.23 -0.22
C ILE A 136 2.61 -14.38 -1.73
N LYS A 137 1.64 -13.90 -2.50
CA LYS A 137 1.72 -13.93 -3.97
C LYS A 137 2.89 -13.11 -4.51
N LEU A 138 3.17 -11.95 -3.90
CA LEU A 138 4.30 -11.11 -4.29
C LEU A 138 5.62 -11.84 -4.12
N TYR A 139 5.82 -12.53 -2.99
CA TYR A 139 6.99 -13.39 -2.77
C TYR A 139 7.07 -14.54 -3.77
N GLU A 140 5.98 -15.30 -3.91
CA GLU A 140 5.91 -16.47 -4.80
C GLU A 140 6.16 -16.11 -6.27
N LYS A 141 5.78 -14.92 -6.69
CA LYS A 141 5.95 -14.45 -8.07
C LYS A 141 7.34 -13.85 -8.32
N PHE A 142 7.80 -12.98 -7.44
CA PHE A 142 8.97 -12.14 -7.73
C PHE A 142 10.23 -12.50 -6.94
N CYS A 143 10.14 -13.30 -5.89
CA CYS A 143 11.30 -13.74 -5.11
C CYS A 143 11.69 -15.16 -5.48
N LYS A 144 12.81 -15.34 -6.17
CA LYS A 144 13.28 -16.68 -6.60
C LYS A 144 13.47 -17.65 -5.43
N ASN A 145 13.99 -17.13 -4.31
CA ASN A 145 14.32 -17.94 -3.13
C ASN A 145 13.25 -17.76 -2.02
N TYR A 146 11.98 -17.51 -2.38
CA TYR A 146 10.94 -17.19 -1.42
C TYR A 146 10.74 -18.24 -0.32
N LYS A 147 10.98 -19.53 -0.60
CA LYS A 147 10.83 -20.61 0.39
C LYS A 147 11.84 -20.52 1.54
N GLU A 148 12.98 -19.88 1.30
CA GLU A 148 14.06 -19.67 2.27
C GLU A 148 13.95 -18.29 2.95
N ASP A 149 13.07 -17.43 2.44
CA ASP A 149 12.89 -16.08 2.97
C ASP A 149 12.20 -16.10 4.33
N SER A 150 12.87 -15.56 5.34
CA SER A 150 12.38 -15.55 6.72
C SER A 150 11.05 -14.79 6.90
N ASN A 151 10.80 -13.75 6.09
CA ASN A 151 9.57 -12.97 6.13
C ASN A 151 8.42 -13.71 5.44
N TYR A 152 8.70 -14.43 4.34
CA TYR A 152 7.73 -15.31 3.72
C TYR A 152 7.32 -16.46 4.66
N ILE A 153 8.26 -17.08 5.35
CA ILE A 153 7.98 -18.14 6.33
C ILE A 153 7.07 -17.60 7.44
N LYS A 154 7.34 -16.41 7.97
CA LYS A 154 6.47 -15.75 8.96
C LYS A 154 5.05 -15.50 8.41
N LEU A 155 4.92 -15.08 7.15
CA LEU A 155 3.63 -14.87 6.51
C LEU A 155 2.84 -16.19 6.36
N LYS A 156 3.50 -17.25 5.93
CA LYS A 156 2.86 -18.58 5.79
C LYS A 156 2.43 -19.18 7.12
N ALA A 157 3.18 -18.97 8.18
CA ALA A 157 2.83 -19.48 9.53
C ALA A 157 1.58 -18.82 10.13
N ARG A 158 1.13 -17.68 9.59
CA ARG A 158 -0.07 -16.93 10.07
C ARG A 158 -1.33 -17.23 9.26
N ASN A 159 -1.21 -17.84 8.09
CA ASN A 159 -2.29 -18.21 7.18
C ASN A 159 -2.56 -19.72 7.20
#